data_7b2d1348041670942e03945b9f7275cc
#
_entry.id   7b2d1348041670942e03945b9f7275cc
#
_cell.length_a   1.000
_cell.length_b   1.000
_cell.length_c   1.000
_cell.angle_alpha   90.00
_cell.angle_beta   90.00
_cell.angle_gamma   90.00
#
_symmetry.space_group_name_H-M   'P 1'
#
loop_
_entity.id
_entity.type
_entity.pdbx_description
1 polymer ?
#
loop_
_entity_poly.entity_id
_entity_poly.type
_entity_poly.pdbx_seq_one_letter_code
_entity_poly.pdbx_strand_id
1 'polypeptide(L)'
;KTLDERSRWVIVDLARAGMIPAEVCFDEVNETLDPAKVRIDHIFINRKVDENEQVTGTNVSGNKIGGDVGEALVLFPDPMGATGTSIADAISIYRDEVEGTPRKIVCAHLIITPEYLKRITTIHPDVSIYALRLDRGLSPEEIMETVPGERWDEEKGLNERQYIVPGAGGLGEIINNSFV
;
A
#
# COMPACT_ATOMS: atom_id res chain seq x y z
N LYS A 1 -7.21 -22.72 7.19
CA LYS A 1 -8.14 -21.82 7.91
C LYS A 1 -9.01 -21.19 6.86
N THR A 2 -10.30 -21.40 6.93
CA THR A 2 -11.30 -20.70 6.10
C THR A 2 -11.48 -19.27 6.64
N LEU A 3 -11.77 -18.33 5.75
CA LEU A 3 -12.20 -16.97 6.13
C LEU A 3 -13.48 -17.09 6.97
N ASP A 4 -13.60 -16.29 8.03
CA ASP A 4 -14.84 -16.20 8.80
C ASP A 4 -15.86 -15.41 7.98
N GLU A 5 -16.92 -16.04 7.53
CA GLU A 5 -18.00 -15.45 6.73
C GLU A 5 -18.67 -14.25 7.42
N ARG A 6 -18.48 -14.10 8.73
CA ARG A 6 -18.99 -12.96 9.51
C ARG A 6 -18.05 -11.74 9.50
N SER A 7 -16.85 -11.89 8.96
CA SER A 7 -15.88 -10.78 8.92
C SER A 7 -16.37 -9.64 8.04
N ARG A 8 -16.24 -8.41 8.54
CA ARG A 8 -16.41 -7.19 7.74
C ARG A 8 -15.12 -6.87 7.02
N TRP A 9 -15.23 -6.50 5.76
CA TRP A 9 -14.08 -6.14 4.93
C TRP A 9 -14.25 -4.75 4.31
N VAL A 10 -13.19 -4.00 4.37
CA VAL A 10 -13.05 -2.71 3.68
C VAL A 10 -11.84 -2.80 2.78
N ILE A 11 -12.07 -2.78 1.48
CA ILE A 11 -11.01 -2.71 0.49
C ILE A 11 -10.76 -1.23 0.21
N VAL A 12 -9.52 -0.79 0.25
CA VAL A 12 -9.17 0.62 0.05
C VAL A 12 -8.43 0.80 -1.25
N ASP A 13 -9.09 1.45 -2.18
CA ASP A 13 -8.49 1.89 -3.44
C ASP A 13 -7.68 3.17 -3.23
N LEU A 14 -6.39 3.11 -3.50
CA LEU A 14 -5.53 4.28 -3.60
C LEU A 14 -5.34 4.65 -5.07
N ALA A 15 -6.16 5.57 -5.54
CA ALA A 15 -6.09 5.98 -6.94
C ALA A 15 -4.74 6.68 -7.23
N ARG A 16 -4.08 6.30 -8.34
CA ARG A 16 -4.57 5.49 -9.47
C ARG A 16 -4.06 4.02 -9.43
N ALA A 17 -2.85 3.75 -8.95
CA ALA A 17 -2.23 2.43 -9.06
C ALA A 17 -3.03 1.33 -8.32
N GLY A 18 -3.68 1.68 -7.22
CA GLY A 18 -4.51 0.79 -6.42
C GLY A 18 -5.87 0.43 -7.01
N MET A 19 -6.37 1.16 -8.03
CA MET A 19 -7.73 0.99 -8.56
C MET A 19 -8.00 -0.45 -9.02
N ILE A 20 -7.19 -0.95 -9.94
CA ILE A 20 -7.39 -2.30 -10.51
C ILE A 20 -7.21 -3.40 -9.45
N PRO A 21 -6.12 -3.44 -8.66
CA PRO A 21 -5.99 -4.47 -7.63
C PRO A 21 -7.05 -4.36 -6.53
N ALA A 22 -7.56 -3.17 -6.21
CA ALA A 22 -8.63 -3.01 -5.24
C ALA A 22 -9.96 -3.58 -5.77
N GLU A 23 -10.29 -3.34 -7.03
CA GLU A 23 -11.48 -3.91 -7.66
C GLU A 23 -11.41 -5.44 -7.71
N VAL A 24 -10.28 -6.00 -8.14
CA VAL A 24 -10.07 -7.46 -8.15
C VAL A 24 -10.23 -8.05 -6.75
N CYS A 25 -9.61 -7.45 -5.73
CA CYS A 25 -9.77 -7.93 -4.35
C CYS A 25 -11.21 -7.80 -3.86
N PHE A 26 -11.91 -6.73 -4.21
CA PHE A 26 -13.30 -6.53 -3.85
C PHE A 26 -14.20 -7.61 -4.44
N ASP A 27 -14.04 -7.92 -5.72
CA ASP A 27 -14.80 -8.97 -6.40
C ASP A 27 -14.54 -10.35 -5.78
N GLU A 28 -13.29 -10.73 -5.59
CA GLU A 28 -12.90 -12.02 -4.99
C GLU A 28 -13.45 -12.20 -3.56
N VAL A 29 -13.43 -11.12 -2.76
CA VAL A 29 -13.97 -11.16 -1.40
C VAL A 29 -15.49 -11.26 -1.41
N ASN A 30 -16.19 -10.56 -2.33
CA ASN A 30 -17.64 -10.64 -2.50
C ASN A 30 -18.13 -12.01 -2.98
N GLU A 31 -17.35 -12.73 -3.76
CA GLU A 31 -17.68 -14.11 -4.15
C GLU A 31 -17.58 -15.12 -2.99
N THR A 32 -16.78 -14.78 -1.98
CA THR A 32 -16.48 -15.67 -0.87
C THR A 32 -17.29 -15.37 0.39
N LEU A 33 -17.61 -14.10 0.62
CA LEU A 33 -18.28 -13.61 1.84
C LEU A 33 -19.66 -13.03 1.53
N ASP A 34 -20.41 -12.73 2.59
CA ASP A 34 -21.66 -11.97 2.49
C ASP A 34 -21.40 -10.57 1.93
N PRO A 35 -21.89 -10.22 0.72
CA PRO A 35 -21.65 -8.91 0.11
C PRO A 35 -22.09 -7.71 0.98
N ALA A 36 -23.05 -7.90 1.87
CA ALA A 36 -23.49 -6.87 2.81
C ALA A 36 -22.40 -6.47 3.84
N LYS A 37 -21.33 -7.26 3.94
CA LYS A 37 -20.21 -7.04 4.86
C LYS A 37 -18.93 -6.60 4.18
N VAL A 38 -18.97 -6.42 2.87
CA VAL A 38 -17.81 -6.04 2.06
C VAL A 38 -18.09 -4.70 1.39
N ARG A 39 -17.15 -3.77 1.46
CA ARG A 39 -17.22 -2.53 0.71
C ARG A 39 -15.87 -2.14 0.15
N ILE A 40 -15.88 -1.28 -0.85
CA ILE A 40 -14.70 -0.61 -1.39
C ILE A 40 -14.78 0.88 -1.07
N ASP A 41 -13.70 1.43 -0.52
CA ASP A 41 -13.52 2.86 -0.27
C ASP A 41 -12.45 3.41 -1.23
N HIS A 42 -12.53 4.69 -1.58
CA HIS A 42 -11.63 5.34 -2.53
C HIS A 42 -10.92 6.52 -1.89
N ILE A 43 -9.60 6.59 -2.06
CA ILE A 43 -8.76 7.72 -1.63
C ILE A 43 -7.94 8.21 -2.84
N PHE A 44 -8.02 9.50 -3.13
CA PHE A 44 -7.27 10.15 -4.19
C PHE A 44 -6.04 10.83 -3.58
N ILE A 45 -4.87 10.22 -3.79
CA ILE A 45 -3.59 10.72 -3.27
C ILE A 45 -2.69 11.13 -4.43
N ASN A 46 -2.23 12.37 -4.39
CA ASN A 46 -1.23 12.89 -5.31
C ASN A 46 0.11 13.08 -4.59
N ARG A 47 1.20 12.77 -5.27
CA ARG A 47 2.54 13.12 -4.78
C ARG A 47 2.74 14.63 -4.89
N LYS A 48 3.27 15.23 -3.82
CA LYS A 48 3.82 16.58 -3.89
C LYS A 48 5.28 16.49 -4.32
N VAL A 49 5.65 17.23 -5.33
CA VAL A 49 7.04 17.34 -5.79
C VAL A 49 7.51 18.79 -5.65
N ASP A 50 8.80 18.97 -5.41
CA ASP A 50 9.44 20.27 -5.43
C ASP A 50 9.86 20.66 -6.85
N GLU A 51 10.55 21.82 -6.97
CA GLU A 51 11.05 22.37 -8.24
C GLU A 51 12.10 21.44 -8.92
N ASN A 52 12.65 20.48 -8.19
CA ASN A 52 13.60 19.49 -8.69
C ASN A 52 12.96 18.11 -8.95
N GLU A 53 11.62 18.04 -9.02
CA GLU A 53 10.84 16.80 -9.16
C GLU A 53 11.03 15.79 -8.01
N GLN A 54 11.53 16.23 -6.84
CA GLN A 54 11.68 15.38 -5.67
C GLN A 54 10.37 15.29 -4.89
N VAL A 55 9.99 14.07 -4.49
CA VAL A 55 8.77 13.84 -3.70
C VAL A 55 8.97 14.41 -2.29
N THR A 56 8.27 15.48 -1.99
CA THR A 56 8.31 16.15 -0.67
C THR A 56 7.19 15.73 0.26
N GLY A 57 6.22 14.94 -0.24
CA GLY A 57 5.09 14.46 0.54
C GLY A 57 3.94 13.99 -0.34
N THR A 58 2.77 13.89 0.26
CA THR A 58 1.52 13.57 -0.42
C THR A 58 0.49 14.67 -0.21
N ASN A 59 -0.53 14.68 -1.04
CA ASN A 59 -1.73 15.48 -0.90
C ASN A 59 -2.94 14.60 -1.14
N VAL A 60 -3.76 14.41 -0.12
CA VAL A 60 -5.07 13.78 -0.27
C VAL A 60 -6.01 14.81 -0.87
N SER A 61 -6.35 14.63 -2.14
CA SER A 61 -7.24 15.56 -2.87
C SER A 61 -8.71 15.23 -2.66
N GLY A 62 -9.03 14.07 -2.09
CA GLY A 62 -10.38 13.67 -1.74
C GLY A 62 -10.47 12.20 -1.34
N ASN A 63 -11.59 11.84 -0.73
CA ASN A 63 -11.91 10.46 -0.42
C ASN A 63 -13.41 10.19 -0.53
N LYS A 64 -13.76 8.92 -0.64
CA LYS A 64 -15.12 8.40 -0.51
C LYS A 64 -15.07 7.18 0.40
N ILE A 65 -15.29 7.39 1.69
CA ILE A 65 -15.28 6.37 2.74
C ILE A 65 -16.72 6.07 3.15
N GLY A 66 -17.09 4.80 3.08
CA GLY A 66 -18.49 4.35 3.19
C GLY A 66 -19.00 4.15 4.62
N GLY A 67 -18.30 4.62 5.66
CA GLY A 67 -18.74 4.53 7.05
C GLY A 67 -17.68 3.98 8.01
N ASP A 68 -18.11 3.49 9.18
CA ASP A 68 -17.23 3.00 10.23
C ASP A 68 -16.42 1.76 9.84
N VAL A 69 -15.31 1.55 10.55
CA VAL A 69 -14.40 0.40 10.36
C VAL A 69 -14.31 -0.50 11.60
N GLY A 70 -15.23 -0.36 12.54
CA GLY A 70 -15.22 -1.16 13.76
C GLY A 70 -15.19 -2.66 13.46
N GLU A 71 -14.19 -3.36 14.01
CA GLU A 71 -13.95 -4.80 13.84
C GLU A 71 -13.76 -5.25 12.38
N ALA A 72 -13.56 -4.33 11.43
CA ALA A 72 -13.32 -4.66 10.04
C ALA A 72 -11.86 -5.08 9.78
N LEU A 73 -11.67 -5.91 8.76
CA LEU A 73 -10.39 -6.10 8.09
C LEU A 73 -10.27 -5.01 7.02
N VAL A 74 -9.30 -4.13 7.16
CA VAL A 74 -9.04 -3.07 6.18
C VAL A 74 -7.86 -3.49 5.31
N LEU A 75 -8.09 -3.67 4.02
CA LEU A 75 -7.10 -4.12 3.05
C LEU A 75 -6.72 -2.99 2.09
N PHE A 76 -5.44 -2.72 1.99
CA PHE A 76 -4.83 -1.79 1.04
C PHE A 76 -4.09 -2.58 -0.05
N PRO A 77 -4.73 -2.92 -1.17
CA PRO A 77 -4.07 -3.56 -2.30
C PRO A 77 -3.49 -2.49 -3.22
N ASP A 78 -2.19 -2.30 -3.15
CA ASP A 78 -1.44 -1.38 -4.01
C ASP A 78 -0.26 -2.13 -4.63
N PRO A 79 -0.09 -2.15 -5.97
CA PRO A 79 0.90 -3.00 -6.61
C PRO A 79 2.34 -2.65 -6.23
N MET A 80 2.64 -1.39 -5.88
CA MET A 80 4.00 -0.88 -5.75
C MET A 80 4.24 -0.11 -4.45
N GLY A 81 4.76 -0.77 -3.44
CA GLY A 81 5.20 -0.15 -2.18
C GLY A 81 6.62 0.45 -2.30
N ALA A 82 6.73 1.68 -2.80
CA ALA A 82 8.01 2.38 -2.98
C ALA A 82 8.48 3.06 -1.69
N THR A 83 8.06 4.29 -1.44
CA THR A 83 8.44 5.06 -0.23
C THR A 83 7.57 4.75 0.99
N GLY A 84 6.39 4.19 0.77
CA GLY A 84 5.38 3.95 1.80
C GLY A 84 4.60 5.19 2.27
N THR A 85 4.90 6.39 1.74
CA THR A 85 4.26 7.62 2.22
C THR A 85 2.75 7.60 2.00
N SER A 86 2.29 7.31 0.78
CA SER A 86 0.85 7.30 0.46
C SER A 86 0.06 6.28 1.29
N ILE A 87 0.62 5.09 1.48
CA ILE A 87 0.01 4.04 2.32
C ILE A 87 -0.03 4.48 3.79
N ALA A 88 1.08 5.04 4.31
CA ALA A 88 1.11 5.50 5.69
C ALA A 88 0.07 6.59 5.95
N ASP A 89 -0.05 7.58 5.05
CA ASP A 89 -1.04 8.65 5.17
C ASP A 89 -2.47 8.09 5.08
N ALA A 90 -2.73 7.15 4.16
CA ALA A 90 -4.03 6.50 4.05
C ALA A 90 -4.39 5.68 5.30
N ILE A 91 -3.45 4.95 5.88
CA ILE A 91 -3.67 4.23 7.14
C ILE A 91 -3.99 5.21 8.28
N SER A 92 -3.29 6.36 8.34
CA SER A 92 -3.57 7.41 9.35
C SER A 92 -4.99 7.94 9.24
N ILE A 93 -5.53 8.16 8.02
CA ILE A 93 -6.93 8.55 7.84
C ILE A 93 -7.88 7.54 8.49
N TYR A 94 -7.66 6.23 8.27
CA TYR A 94 -8.50 5.19 8.85
C TYR A 94 -8.38 5.08 10.36
N ARG A 95 -7.29 5.52 10.96
CA ARG A 95 -7.08 5.50 12.40
C ARG A 95 -7.60 6.74 13.11
N ASP A 96 -7.44 7.89 12.46
CA ASP A 96 -7.58 9.18 13.11
C ASP A 96 -8.91 9.88 12.73
N GLU A 97 -9.45 9.58 11.54
CA GLU A 97 -10.60 10.31 10.98
C GLU A 97 -11.84 9.42 10.77
N VAL A 98 -11.66 8.10 10.62
CA VAL A 98 -12.77 7.16 10.38
C VAL A 98 -13.24 6.57 11.71
N GLU A 99 -14.57 6.53 11.91
CA GLU A 99 -15.16 5.98 13.12
C GLU A 99 -14.88 4.48 13.29
N GLY A 100 -14.60 4.06 14.51
CA GLY A 100 -14.34 2.65 14.87
C GLY A 100 -12.87 2.25 14.79
N THR A 101 -12.56 1.11 15.37
CA THR A 101 -11.21 0.55 15.38
C THR A 101 -11.16 -0.67 14.48
N PRO A 102 -10.33 -0.68 13.42
CA PRO A 102 -10.14 -1.87 12.60
C PRO A 102 -9.62 -3.06 13.43
N ARG A 103 -10.17 -4.23 13.21
CA ARG A 103 -9.65 -5.47 13.81
C ARG A 103 -8.24 -5.77 13.28
N LYS A 104 -7.98 -5.44 12.02
CA LYS A 104 -6.69 -5.62 11.37
C LYS A 104 -6.55 -4.72 10.15
N ILE A 105 -5.38 -4.16 9.95
CA ILE A 105 -4.99 -3.48 8.71
C ILE A 105 -3.97 -4.35 7.98
N VAL A 106 -4.19 -4.53 6.70
CA VAL A 106 -3.38 -5.38 5.82
C VAL A 106 -2.99 -4.58 4.57
N CYS A 107 -1.73 -4.60 4.22
CA CYS A 107 -1.23 -4.09 2.94
C CYS A 107 -0.80 -5.25 2.06
N ALA A 108 -1.22 -5.25 0.80
CA ALA A 108 -0.90 -6.30 -0.16
C ALA A 108 -0.28 -5.70 -1.43
N HIS A 109 0.92 -6.16 -1.79
CA HIS A 109 1.71 -5.59 -2.87
C HIS A 109 2.27 -6.67 -3.80
N LEU A 110 2.55 -6.29 -5.04
CA LEU A 110 3.38 -7.10 -5.92
C LEU A 110 4.85 -6.90 -5.58
N ILE A 111 5.29 -5.66 -5.45
CA ILE A 111 6.68 -5.28 -5.21
C ILE A 111 6.75 -4.24 -4.09
N ILE A 112 7.67 -4.43 -3.15
CA ILE A 112 7.99 -3.45 -2.11
C ILE A 112 9.49 -3.21 -2.03
N THR A 113 9.88 -2.19 -1.27
CA THR A 113 11.28 -1.83 -1.01
C THR A 113 11.62 -1.93 0.48
N PRO A 114 12.90 -1.96 0.87
CA PRO A 114 13.32 -1.80 2.26
C PRO A 114 12.84 -0.48 2.87
N GLU A 115 12.86 0.61 2.09
CA GLU A 115 12.41 1.94 2.52
C GLU A 115 10.91 1.94 2.86
N TYR A 116 10.09 1.26 2.03
CA TYR A 116 8.67 1.04 2.31
C TYR A 116 8.47 0.33 3.65
N LEU A 117 9.14 -0.81 3.82
CA LEU A 117 9.03 -1.61 5.03
C LEU A 117 9.44 -0.83 6.28
N LYS A 118 10.59 -0.14 6.24
CA LYS A 118 11.06 0.72 7.34
C LYS A 118 10.00 1.74 7.73
N ARG A 119 9.43 2.45 6.76
CA ARG A 119 8.42 3.47 7.02
C ARG A 119 7.18 2.88 7.67
N ILE A 120 6.58 1.86 7.06
CA ILE A 120 5.31 1.31 7.55
C ILE A 120 5.50 0.66 8.92
N THR A 121 6.53 -0.13 9.12
CA THR A 121 6.77 -0.78 10.43
C THR A 121 7.15 0.20 11.54
N THR A 122 7.68 1.38 11.19
CA THR A 122 7.97 2.43 12.17
C THR A 122 6.71 3.21 12.56
N ILE A 123 5.89 3.62 11.57
CA ILE A 123 4.72 4.46 11.82
C ILE A 123 3.51 3.63 12.26
N HIS A 124 3.35 2.45 11.69
CA HIS A 124 2.22 1.55 11.90
C HIS A 124 2.69 0.10 12.17
N PRO A 125 3.31 -0.18 13.34
CA PRO A 125 4.00 -1.44 13.62
C PRO A 125 3.10 -2.67 13.69
N ASP A 126 1.80 -2.50 13.84
CA ASP A 126 0.79 -3.57 13.93
C ASP A 126 0.15 -3.94 12.57
N VAL A 127 0.50 -3.22 11.51
CA VAL A 127 0.03 -3.51 10.15
C VAL A 127 0.69 -4.78 9.61
N SER A 128 -0.11 -5.64 8.99
CA SER A 128 0.42 -6.81 8.27
C SER A 128 0.71 -6.46 6.82
N ILE A 129 1.93 -6.76 6.38
CA ILE A 129 2.37 -6.50 5.01
C ILE A 129 2.59 -7.84 4.31
N TYR A 130 1.99 -7.99 3.14
CA TYR A 130 2.20 -9.11 2.22
C TYR A 130 2.74 -8.56 0.90
N ALA A 131 3.80 -9.15 0.40
CA ALA A 131 4.36 -8.79 -0.90
C ALA A 131 4.90 -10.03 -1.62
N LEU A 132 4.84 -10.02 -2.94
CA LEU A 132 5.42 -11.10 -3.74
C LEU A 132 6.93 -10.95 -3.87
N ARG A 133 7.43 -9.71 -3.88
CA ARG A 133 8.86 -9.44 -4.06
C ARG A 133 9.31 -8.22 -3.24
N LEU A 134 10.48 -8.35 -2.63
CA LEU A 134 11.23 -7.24 -2.05
C LEU A 134 12.37 -6.84 -3.01
N ASP A 135 12.28 -5.65 -3.58
CA ASP A 135 13.29 -5.09 -4.47
C ASP A 135 14.28 -4.23 -3.68
N ARG A 136 15.55 -4.65 -3.68
CA ARG A 136 16.67 -3.98 -3.02
C ARG A 136 17.89 -3.85 -3.93
N GLY A 137 17.61 -3.66 -5.25
CA GLY A 137 18.62 -3.72 -6.31
C GLY A 137 19.65 -2.59 -6.29
N LEU A 138 19.56 -1.63 -5.38
CA LEU A 138 20.57 -0.59 -5.16
C LEU A 138 21.40 -0.81 -3.90
N SER A 139 21.20 -1.94 -3.22
CA SER A 139 22.07 -2.37 -2.14
C SER A 139 23.46 -2.74 -2.66
N PRO A 140 24.54 -2.58 -1.86
CA PRO A 140 25.84 -3.13 -2.21
C PRO A 140 25.79 -4.64 -2.50
N GLU A 141 26.70 -5.14 -3.33
CA GLU A 141 26.71 -6.56 -3.76
C GLU A 141 26.74 -7.51 -2.55
N GLU A 142 27.58 -7.22 -1.57
CA GLU A 142 27.68 -8.00 -0.32
C GLU A 142 26.38 -8.04 0.50
N ILE A 143 25.52 -7.00 0.38
CA ILE A 143 24.20 -6.95 1.01
C ILE A 143 23.20 -7.80 0.23
N MET A 144 23.32 -7.85 -1.09
CA MET A 144 22.44 -8.67 -1.93
C MET A 144 22.59 -10.17 -1.66
N GLU A 145 23.72 -10.61 -1.13
CA GLU A 145 23.99 -11.99 -0.72
C GLU A 145 23.40 -12.36 0.65
N THR A 146 23.02 -11.37 1.47
CA THR A 146 22.41 -11.60 2.79
C THR A 146 20.91 -11.88 2.70
N VAL A 147 20.35 -12.46 3.75
CA VAL A 147 18.89 -12.59 3.88
C VAL A 147 18.27 -11.18 3.99
N PRO A 148 17.21 -10.87 3.25
CA PRO A 148 16.52 -9.59 3.35
C PRO A 148 16.14 -9.24 4.79
N GLY A 149 16.52 -8.03 5.22
CA GLY A 149 16.29 -7.55 6.59
C GLY A 149 17.43 -7.83 7.58
N GLU A 150 18.40 -8.64 7.24
CA GLU A 150 19.55 -8.94 8.11
C GLU A 150 20.47 -7.72 8.29
N ARG A 151 20.69 -6.98 7.20
CA ARG A 151 21.47 -5.72 7.19
C ARG A 151 20.61 -4.54 6.78
N TRP A 152 19.50 -4.40 7.48
CA TRP A 152 18.38 -3.49 7.17
C TRP A 152 18.78 -2.05 6.83
N ASP A 153 19.78 -1.49 7.52
CA ASP A 153 20.19 -0.09 7.33
C ASP A 153 21.00 0.15 6.06
N GLU A 154 21.49 -0.92 5.46
CA GLU A 154 22.32 -0.88 4.25
C GLU A 154 21.52 -1.28 3.00
N GLU A 155 20.31 -1.79 3.20
CA GLU A 155 19.43 -2.20 2.09
C GLU A 155 18.78 -1.00 1.42
N LYS A 156 18.81 -0.96 0.07
CA LYS A 156 18.25 0.12 -0.75
C LYS A 156 17.52 -0.44 -1.97
N GLY A 157 16.31 0.05 -2.17
CA GLY A 157 15.48 -0.30 -3.32
C GLY A 157 15.03 0.91 -4.15
N LEU A 158 15.29 2.16 -3.69
CA LEU A 158 14.85 3.37 -4.38
C LEU A 158 16.03 4.16 -4.96
N ASN A 159 15.91 4.56 -6.23
CA ASN A 159 16.84 5.52 -6.84
C ASN A 159 16.55 6.96 -6.36
N GLU A 160 17.33 7.92 -6.84
CA GLU A 160 17.23 9.35 -6.50
C GLU A 160 15.86 9.95 -6.83
N ARG A 161 15.15 9.39 -7.82
CA ARG A 161 13.80 9.81 -8.23
C ARG A 161 12.70 9.02 -7.51
N GLN A 162 13.02 8.26 -6.48
CA GLN A 162 12.09 7.43 -5.71
C GLN A 162 11.43 6.31 -6.53
N TYR A 163 12.05 5.84 -7.61
CA TYR A 163 11.62 4.65 -8.34
C TYR A 163 12.27 3.39 -7.80
N ILE A 164 11.52 2.30 -7.79
CA ILE A 164 11.97 0.99 -7.34
C ILE A 164 12.97 0.40 -8.35
N VAL A 165 14.04 -0.18 -7.85
CA VAL A 165 15.07 -0.86 -8.68
C VAL A 165 15.26 -2.30 -8.16
N PRO A 166 15.06 -3.30 -9.03
CA PRO A 166 14.70 -3.23 -10.44
C PRO A 166 13.29 -2.74 -10.74
N GLY A 167 12.29 -2.96 -9.86
CA GLY A 167 10.94 -2.47 -10.01
C GLY A 167 10.18 -2.98 -11.25
N ALA A 168 9.14 -2.24 -11.63
CA ALA A 168 8.33 -2.47 -12.82
C ALA A 168 7.97 -1.15 -13.55
N GLY A 169 8.80 -0.12 -13.39
CA GLY A 169 8.54 1.21 -13.96
C GLY A 169 7.37 1.93 -13.29
N GLY A 170 6.73 2.84 -14.00
CA GLY A 170 5.51 3.55 -13.57
C GLY A 170 4.28 2.66 -13.74
N LEU A 171 4.11 1.67 -12.87
CA LEU A 171 3.05 0.68 -13.04
C LEU A 171 1.65 1.30 -13.02
N GLY A 172 1.42 2.33 -12.19
CA GLY A 172 0.14 3.03 -12.14
C GLY A 172 -0.20 3.72 -13.45
N GLU A 173 0.78 4.27 -14.15
CA GLU A 173 0.64 4.88 -15.47
C GLU A 173 0.39 3.80 -16.54
N ILE A 174 1.15 2.73 -16.50
CA ILE A 174 1.07 1.63 -17.50
C ILE A 174 -0.30 0.96 -17.46
N ILE A 175 -0.77 0.54 -16.29
CA ILE A 175 -2.05 -0.19 -16.17
C ILE A 175 -3.28 0.70 -16.42
N ASN A 176 -3.15 2.01 -16.26
CA ASN A 176 -4.21 2.97 -16.55
C ASN A 176 -4.05 3.64 -17.94
N ASN A 177 -3.04 3.25 -18.71
CA ASN A 177 -2.71 3.84 -20.01
C ASN A 177 -2.70 5.38 -19.97
N SER A 178 -2.06 5.92 -18.94
CA SER A 178 -2.02 7.36 -18.66
C SER A 178 -0.60 7.88 -18.54
N PHE A 179 -0.43 9.15 -18.84
CA PHE A 179 0.82 9.89 -18.61
C PHE A 179 0.62 10.84 -17.42
N VAL A 180 1.69 11.07 -16.70
CA VAL A 180 1.75 12.02 -15.57
C VAL A 180 2.17 13.37 -16.08
#